data_ad8192a4074ba1be4c85e995b30fd0d4
#
_entry.id   ad8192a4074ba1be4c85e995b30fd0d4
#
_cell.length_a   1.000
_cell.length_b   1.000
_cell.length_c   1.000
_cell.angle_alpha   90.00
_cell.angle_beta   90.00
_cell.angle_gamma   90.00
#
_symmetry.space_group_name_H-M   'P 1'
#
loop_
_entity.id
_entity.type
_entity.pdbx_description
1 polymer ?
#
loop_
_entity_poly.entity_id
_entity_poly.type
_entity_poly.pdbx_seq_one_letter_code
_entity_poly.pdbx_strand_id
1 'polypeptide(L)'
;MKTAIKLILIYLGIQLICGGLIGIPFTIIARMNGGSVDATRVSELTLAPSMLLSMAVMFFYLWKAHYIPKDKTSWSFISFPFLIITFLIGLSMTVLMDLLTAVLSWVPDILEQQFDALQSGWLGIVAITLLGPILEELLFRGGATKALLERYSPRKAIFLSALLFGVFHLNPAQIVAAFFGGLLLAWVYYRTRSLIPCILIHIVNNSISVMLSLTYPDADT
;
A
#
# COMPACT_ATOMS: atom_id res chain seq x y z
N MET A 1 6.94 16.87 -9.48
CA MET A 1 5.65 16.37 -10.00
C MET A 1 5.85 15.26 -11.04
N LYS A 2 6.49 15.53 -12.21
CA LYS A 2 6.65 14.51 -13.28
C LYS A 2 7.20 13.15 -12.77
N THR A 3 8.26 13.17 -11.94
CA THR A 3 8.85 11.94 -11.37
C THR A 3 7.86 11.16 -10.50
N ALA A 4 7.12 11.84 -9.61
CA ALA A 4 6.15 11.19 -8.73
C ALA A 4 5.02 10.52 -9.54
N ILE A 5 4.43 11.25 -10.49
CA ILE A 5 3.38 10.69 -11.37
C ILE A 5 3.93 9.52 -12.20
N LYS A 6 5.14 9.67 -12.78
CA LYS A 6 5.78 8.61 -13.58
C LYS A 6 5.91 7.31 -12.78
N LEU A 7 6.39 7.38 -11.53
CA LEU A 7 6.58 6.21 -10.67
C LEU A 7 5.26 5.48 -10.38
N ILE A 8 4.20 6.24 -10.09
CA ILE A 8 2.87 5.71 -9.84
C ILE A 8 2.31 5.03 -11.08
N LEU A 9 2.37 5.69 -12.24
CA LEU A 9 1.87 5.12 -13.49
C LEU A 9 2.63 3.85 -13.91
N ILE A 10 3.95 3.80 -13.67
CA ILE A 10 4.75 2.59 -13.92
C ILE A 10 4.26 1.45 -13.02
N TYR A 11 4.03 1.71 -11.73
CA TYR A 11 3.58 0.65 -10.82
C TYR A 11 2.17 0.16 -11.15
N LEU A 12 1.24 1.05 -11.45
CA LEU A 12 -0.10 0.68 -11.93
C LEU A 12 -0.02 -0.16 -13.22
N GLY A 13 0.83 0.23 -14.16
CA GLY A 13 1.07 -0.56 -15.39
C GLY A 13 1.65 -1.95 -15.10
N ILE A 14 2.61 -2.05 -14.18
CA ILE A 14 3.18 -3.33 -13.74
C ILE A 14 2.09 -4.21 -13.11
N GLN A 15 1.23 -3.67 -12.24
CA GLN A 15 0.13 -4.41 -11.61
C GLN A 15 -0.84 -4.97 -12.66
N LEU A 16 -1.24 -4.17 -13.66
CA LEU A 16 -2.10 -4.61 -14.76
C LEU A 16 -1.45 -5.73 -15.59
N ILE A 17 -0.18 -5.58 -15.94
CA ILE A 17 0.56 -6.59 -16.73
C ILE A 17 0.70 -7.90 -15.92
N CYS A 18 1.14 -7.83 -14.67
CA CYS A 18 1.32 -9.02 -13.83
C CYS A 18 -0.02 -9.72 -13.54
N GLY A 19 -1.09 -8.95 -13.31
CA GLY A 19 -2.45 -9.46 -13.16
C GLY A 19 -2.91 -10.21 -14.40
N GLY A 20 -2.70 -9.63 -15.60
CA GLY A 20 -3.01 -10.28 -16.87
C GLY A 20 -2.18 -11.53 -17.12
N LEU A 21 -0.87 -11.49 -16.85
CA LEU A 21 0.03 -12.63 -17.06
C LEU A 21 -0.32 -13.87 -16.22
N ILE A 22 -0.88 -13.67 -15.03
CA ILE A 22 -1.27 -14.77 -14.14
C ILE A 22 -2.76 -15.11 -14.31
N GLY A 23 -3.63 -14.12 -14.31
CA GLY A 23 -5.08 -14.33 -14.32
C GLY A 23 -5.61 -14.89 -15.63
N ILE A 24 -5.12 -14.43 -16.80
CA ILE A 24 -5.61 -14.86 -18.10
C ILE A 24 -5.32 -16.35 -18.36
N PRO A 25 -4.06 -16.84 -18.23
CA PRO A 25 -3.77 -18.26 -18.41
C PRO A 25 -4.55 -19.16 -17.45
N PHE A 26 -4.66 -18.75 -16.17
CA PHE A 26 -5.41 -19.50 -15.18
C PHE A 26 -6.90 -19.64 -15.57
N THR A 27 -7.51 -18.55 -16.02
CA THR A 27 -8.92 -18.54 -16.47
C THR A 27 -9.12 -19.44 -17.70
N ILE A 28 -8.19 -19.41 -18.67
CA ILE A 28 -8.23 -20.27 -19.87
C ILE A 28 -8.14 -21.73 -19.47
N ILE A 29 -7.17 -22.11 -18.62
CA ILE A 29 -6.97 -23.49 -18.18
C ILE A 29 -8.20 -24.00 -17.42
N ALA A 30 -8.78 -23.18 -16.53
CA ALA A 30 -9.98 -23.52 -15.78
C ALA A 30 -11.16 -23.83 -16.71
N ARG A 31 -11.35 -23.04 -17.78
CA ARG A 31 -12.38 -23.28 -18.81
C ARG A 31 -12.13 -24.53 -19.63
N MET A 32 -10.88 -24.79 -20.04
CA MET A 32 -10.52 -25.98 -20.84
C MET A 32 -10.77 -27.28 -20.08
N ASN A 33 -10.62 -27.28 -18.76
CA ASN A 33 -10.87 -28.45 -17.91
C ASN A 33 -12.37 -28.68 -17.60
N GLY A 34 -13.29 -28.01 -18.32
CA GLY A 34 -14.74 -28.23 -18.21
C GLY A 34 -15.37 -27.65 -16.94
N GLY A 35 -14.62 -26.86 -16.15
CA GLY A 35 -15.12 -26.20 -14.96
C GLY A 35 -15.94 -24.95 -15.29
N SER A 36 -17.03 -24.69 -14.56
CA SER A 36 -17.58 -23.36 -14.45
C SER A 36 -16.50 -22.47 -13.78
N VAL A 37 -16.09 -21.41 -14.48
CA VAL A 37 -15.10 -20.48 -13.93
C VAL A 37 -15.79 -19.63 -12.85
N ASP A 38 -15.66 -20.04 -11.60
CA ASP A 38 -16.04 -19.21 -10.47
C ASP A 38 -15.03 -18.07 -10.35
N ALA A 39 -15.51 -16.85 -10.58
CA ALA A 39 -14.68 -15.65 -10.54
C ALA A 39 -14.02 -15.44 -9.16
N THR A 40 -14.74 -15.78 -8.08
CA THR A 40 -14.23 -15.71 -6.70
C THR A 40 -13.04 -16.65 -6.53
N ARG A 41 -13.17 -17.90 -6.97
CA ARG A 41 -12.09 -18.89 -6.89
C ARG A 41 -10.87 -18.50 -7.72
N VAL A 42 -11.07 -17.90 -8.90
CA VAL A 42 -9.98 -17.38 -9.72
C VAL A 42 -9.26 -16.25 -8.99
N SER A 43 -10.00 -15.31 -8.38
CA SER A 43 -9.43 -14.21 -7.61
C SER A 43 -8.60 -14.72 -6.43
N GLU A 44 -9.12 -15.61 -5.60
CA GLU A 44 -8.41 -16.22 -4.47
C GLU A 44 -7.06 -16.83 -4.87
N LEU A 45 -7.01 -17.51 -6.01
CA LEU A 45 -5.81 -18.23 -6.46
C LEU A 45 -4.81 -17.36 -7.22
N THR A 46 -5.23 -16.25 -7.83
CA THR A 46 -4.38 -15.46 -8.74
C THR A 46 -3.98 -14.10 -8.18
N LEU A 47 -4.77 -13.54 -7.26
CA LEU A 47 -4.56 -12.16 -6.80
C LEU A 47 -3.25 -12.01 -6.01
N ALA A 48 -3.03 -12.87 -4.99
CA ALA A 48 -1.81 -12.82 -4.19
C ALA A 48 -0.54 -13.09 -5.00
N PRO A 49 -0.46 -14.14 -5.86
CA PRO A 49 0.67 -14.32 -6.77
C PRO A 49 0.90 -13.14 -7.72
N SER A 50 -0.17 -12.55 -8.28
CA SER A 50 -0.07 -11.39 -9.18
C SER A 50 0.49 -10.16 -8.46
N MET A 51 0.01 -9.93 -7.24
CA MET A 51 0.45 -8.84 -6.38
C MET A 51 1.92 -9.00 -6.01
N LEU A 52 2.34 -10.19 -5.57
CA LEU A 52 3.74 -10.48 -5.21
C LEU A 52 4.68 -10.32 -6.42
N LEU A 53 4.27 -10.79 -7.59
CA LEU A 53 5.06 -10.61 -8.82
C LEU A 53 5.20 -9.12 -9.16
N SER A 54 4.11 -8.36 -9.10
CA SER A 54 4.15 -6.91 -9.38
C SER A 54 5.03 -6.15 -8.39
N MET A 55 4.98 -6.54 -7.10
CA MET A 55 5.86 -5.97 -6.06
C MET A 55 7.34 -6.26 -6.34
N ALA A 56 7.67 -7.51 -6.71
CA ALA A 56 9.04 -7.89 -7.03
C ALA A 56 9.57 -7.13 -8.26
N VAL A 57 8.76 -7.00 -9.31
CA VAL A 57 9.13 -6.23 -10.52
C VAL A 57 9.31 -4.75 -10.19
N MET A 58 8.40 -4.16 -9.41
CA MET A 58 8.51 -2.75 -9.01
C MET A 58 9.70 -2.49 -8.09
N PHE A 59 9.95 -3.38 -7.12
CA PHE A 59 11.14 -3.30 -6.28
C PHE A 59 12.44 -3.31 -7.12
N PHE A 60 12.53 -4.24 -8.07
CA PHE A 60 13.66 -4.33 -8.98
C PHE A 60 13.82 -3.05 -9.82
N TYR A 61 12.71 -2.50 -10.31
CA TYR A 61 12.72 -1.23 -11.04
C TYR A 61 13.23 -0.09 -10.17
N LEU A 62 12.72 0.07 -8.94
CA LEU A 62 13.16 1.12 -8.02
C LEU A 62 14.64 1.00 -7.67
N TRP A 63 15.12 -0.25 -7.48
CA TRP A 63 16.51 -0.52 -7.22
C TRP A 63 17.42 -0.16 -8.40
N LYS A 64 17.10 -0.62 -9.61
CA LYS A 64 17.85 -0.35 -10.83
C LYS A 64 17.85 1.11 -11.23
N ALA A 65 16.73 1.78 -11.06
CA ALA A 65 16.56 3.19 -11.37
C ALA A 65 17.07 4.14 -10.25
N HIS A 66 17.72 3.58 -9.21
CA HIS A 66 18.32 4.31 -8.09
C HIS A 66 17.33 5.17 -7.28
N TYR A 67 16.06 4.77 -7.21
CA TYR A 67 15.07 5.43 -6.34
C TYR A 67 15.14 4.94 -4.88
N ILE A 68 15.71 3.75 -4.62
CA ILE A 68 15.96 3.29 -3.26
C ILE A 68 17.17 4.04 -2.70
N PRO A 69 16.99 4.84 -1.63
CA PRO A 69 18.10 5.60 -1.06
C PRO A 69 19.16 4.68 -0.47
N LYS A 70 20.43 5.03 -0.67
CA LYS A 70 21.59 4.27 -0.18
C LYS A 70 22.26 4.92 1.04
N ASP A 71 21.84 6.13 1.38
CA ASP A 71 22.42 6.88 2.50
C ASP A 71 21.92 6.32 3.84
N LYS A 72 22.79 6.37 4.86
CA LYS A 72 22.51 5.84 6.20
C LYS A 72 21.35 6.57 6.90
N THR A 73 21.13 7.84 6.59
CA THR A 73 20.08 8.64 7.21
C THR A 73 18.71 8.09 6.83
N SER A 74 18.50 7.74 5.56
CA SER A 74 17.24 7.15 5.06
C SER A 74 16.89 5.81 5.73
N TRP A 75 17.85 5.14 6.35
CA TRP A 75 17.68 3.84 7.01
C TRP A 75 17.99 3.89 8.52
N SER A 76 17.97 5.08 9.13
CA SER A 76 18.26 5.23 10.56
C SER A 76 17.06 4.80 11.42
N PHE A 77 17.35 4.02 12.48
CA PHE A 77 16.37 3.66 13.52
C PHE A 77 16.07 4.80 14.49
N ILE A 78 16.83 5.89 14.42
CA ILE A 78 16.77 7.07 15.29
C ILE A 78 17.09 6.71 16.75
N SER A 79 16.14 6.17 17.52
CA SER A 79 16.38 5.68 18.90
C SER A 79 15.28 4.70 19.31
N PHE A 80 15.53 3.89 20.34
CA PHE A 80 14.53 2.94 20.86
C PHE A 80 13.26 3.63 21.39
N PRO A 81 13.31 4.69 22.20
CA PRO A 81 12.12 5.42 22.60
C PRO A 81 11.32 5.97 21.40
N PHE A 82 12.02 6.41 20.35
CA PHE A 82 11.36 6.87 19.14
C PHE A 82 10.61 5.76 18.40
N LEU A 83 11.12 4.53 18.41
CA LEU A 83 10.40 3.38 17.83
C LEU A 83 9.10 3.07 18.58
N ILE A 84 9.10 3.19 19.91
CA ILE A 84 7.89 3.04 20.72
C ILE A 84 6.86 4.11 20.34
N ILE A 85 7.27 5.37 20.24
CA ILE A 85 6.38 6.47 19.81
C ILE A 85 5.86 6.19 18.39
N THR A 86 6.71 5.74 17.50
CA THR A 86 6.34 5.39 16.11
C THR A 86 5.29 4.26 16.09
N PHE A 87 5.44 3.24 16.93
CA PHE A 87 4.46 2.16 17.07
C PHE A 87 3.11 2.69 17.59
N LEU A 88 3.12 3.54 18.62
CA LEU A 88 1.90 4.17 19.15
C LEU A 88 1.23 5.09 18.12
N ILE A 89 2.00 5.79 17.29
CA ILE A 89 1.46 6.57 16.17
C ILE A 89 0.77 5.63 15.15
N GLY A 90 1.36 4.46 14.86
CA GLY A 90 0.75 3.45 13.99
C GLY A 90 -0.60 2.97 14.52
N LEU A 91 -0.68 2.61 15.79
CA LEU A 91 -1.94 2.23 16.45
C LEU A 91 -2.99 3.35 16.40
N SER A 92 -2.57 4.58 16.72
CA SER A 92 -3.46 5.74 16.68
C SER A 92 -3.95 6.02 15.26
N MET A 93 -3.10 5.83 14.26
CA MET A 93 -3.46 5.95 12.86
C MET A 93 -4.54 4.95 12.49
N THR A 94 -4.41 3.67 12.89
CA THR A 94 -5.45 2.65 12.63
C THR A 94 -6.81 3.10 13.17
N VAL A 95 -6.87 3.46 14.45
CA VAL A 95 -8.14 3.90 15.07
C VAL A 95 -8.75 5.11 14.33
N LEU A 96 -7.93 6.08 13.94
CA LEU A 96 -8.41 7.25 13.21
C LEU A 96 -8.90 6.89 11.79
N MET A 97 -8.23 5.97 11.12
CA MET A 97 -8.64 5.52 9.78
C MET A 97 -9.93 4.70 9.84
N ASP A 98 -10.07 3.79 10.82
CA ASP A 98 -11.30 3.01 11.03
C ASP A 98 -12.49 3.92 11.35
N LEU A 99 -12.33 4.89 12.27
CA LEU A 99 -13.37 5.89 12.56
C LEU A 99 -13.74 6.70 11.32
N LEU A 100 -12.77 7.10 10.51
CA LEU A 100 -13.01 7.86 9.30
C LEU A 100 -13.77 7.01 8.26
N THR A 101 -13.40 5.76 8.09
CA THR A 101 -14.08 4.80 7.20
C THR A 101 -15.52 4.56 7.68
N ALA A 102 -15.74 4.38 8.99
CA ALA A 102 -17.07 4.24 9.56
C ALA A 102 -17.98 5.47 9.30
N VAL A 103 -17.44 6.69 9.44
CA VAL A 103 -18.17 7.92 9.10
C VAL A 103 -18.48 8.02 7.61
N LEU A 104 -17.64 7.44 6.76
CA LEU A 104 -17.75 7.43 5.31
C LEU A 104 -18.35 6.11 4.77
N SER A 105 -19.07 5.34 5.58
CA SER A 105 -19.64 4.04 5.20
C SER A 105 -20.58 4.08 3.97
N TRP A 106 -21.10 5.27 3.62
CA TRP A 106 -21.87 5.47 2.39
C TRP A 106 -21.02 5.52 1.11
N VAL A 107 -19.68 5.58 1.24
CA VAL A 107 -18.77 5.57 0.09
C VAL A 107 -18.51 4.10 -0.32
N PRO A 108 -18.72 3.75 -1.61
CA PRO A 108 -18.61 2.36 -2.03
C PRO A 108 -17.18 1.82 -1.91
N ASP A 109 -17.05 0.63 -1.32
CA ASP A 109 -15.84 -0.18 -1.40
C ASP A 109 -15.93 -1.09 -2.63
N ILE A 110 -15.24 -0.70 -3.70
CA ILE A 110 -15.25 -1.47 -4.96
C ILE A 110 -14.18 -2.57 -4.98
N LEU A 111 -13.33 -2.67 -3.96
CA LEU A 111 -12.27 -3.65 -3.84
C LEU A 111 -12.47 -4.62 -2.65
N GLU A 112 -13.61 -4.59 -1.98
CA GLU A 112 -13.94 -5.45 -0.84
C GLU A 112 -13.65 -6.93 -1.15
N GLN A 113 -14.24 -7.48 -2.21
CA GLN A 113 -14.04 -8.88 -2.62
C GLN A 113 -12.56 -9.22 -2.91
N GLN A 114 -11.78 -8.28 -3.42
CA GLN A 114 -10.37 -8.47 -3.66
C GLN A 114 -9.56 -8.52 -2.36
N PHE A 115 -9.93 -7.71 -1.36
CA PHE A 115 -9.34 -7.78 -0.04
C PHE A 115 -9.69 -9.06 0.68
N ASP A 116 -10.94 -9.54 0.61
CA ASP A 116 -11.36 -10.83 1.15
C ASP A 116 -10.56 -11.97 0.51
N ALA A 117 -10.41 -11.95 -0.81
CA ALA A 117 -9.61 -12.93 -1.53
C ALA A 117 -8.12 -12.91 -1.10
N LEU A 118 -7.54 -11.73 -0.83
CA LEU A 118 -6.18 -11.61 -0.29
C LEU A 118 -6.08 -12.10 1.15
N GLN A 119 -7.08 -11.84 1.97
CA GLN A 119 -7.13 -12.26 3.37
C GLN A 119 -7.44 -13.76 3.55
N SER A 120 -7.97 -14.44 2.53
CA SER A 120 -8.26 -15.87 2.56
C SER A 120 -7.00 -16.77 2.64
N GLY A 121 -5.81 -16.23 2.36
CA GLY A 121 -4.55 -16.97 2.35
C GLY A 121 -3.37 -16.21 2.93
N TRP A 122 -2.45 -16.94 3.58
CA TRP A 122 -1.28 -16.34 4.25
C TRP A 122 -0.38 -15.51 3.31
N LEU A 123 -0.28 -15.89 2.03
CA LEU A 123 0.50 -15.12 1.04
C LEU A 123 -0.09 -13.74 0.81
N GLY A 124 -1.41 -13.64 0.70
CA GLY A 124 -2.10 -12.37 0.58
C GLY A 124 -1.97 -11.53 1.85
N ILE A 125 -2.14 -12.14 3.03
CA ILE A 125 -1.95 -11.45 4.31
C ILE A 125 -0.54 -10.84 4.39
N VAL A 126 0.52 -11.62 4.11
CA VAL A 126 1.90 -11.11 4.10
C VAL A 126 2.08 -10.01 3.04
N ALA A 127 1.45 -10.14 1.87
CA ALA A 127 1.53 -9.13 0.83
C ALA A 127 0.93 -7.79 1.27
N ILE A 128 -0.26 -7.78 1.88
CA ILE A 128 -0.96 -6.53 2.26
C ILE A 128 -0.48 -5.94 3.59
N THR A 129 0.03 -6.78 4.53
CA THR A 129 0.45 -6.28 5.85
C THR A 129 1.92 -5.90 5.93
N LEU A 130 2.78 -6.55 5.15
CA LEU A 130 4.23 -6.37 5.25
C LEU A 130 4.87 -5.86 3.94
N LEU A 131 4.75 -6.63 2.86
CA LEU A 131 5.49 -6.34 1.62
C LEU A 131 4.94 -5.11 0.89
N GLY A 132 3.61 -4.94 0.86
CA GLY A 132 2.94 -3.76 0.31
C GLY A 132 3.38 -2.48 1.00
N PRO A 133 3.20 -2.34 2.33
CA PRO A 133 3.69 -1.20 3.08
C PRO A 133 5.15 -0.87 2.85
N ILE A 134 6.04 -1.88 2.84
CA ILE A 134 7.47 -1.64 2.56
C ILE A 134 7.67 -1.05 1.16
N LEU A 135 7.08 -1.67 0.14
CA LEU A 135 7.23 -1.21 -1.24
C LEU A 135 6.61 0.17 -1.46
N GLU A 136 5.45 0.43 -0.88
CA GLU A 136 4.78 1.72 -0.97
C GLU A 136 5.59 2.83 -0.31
N GLU A 137 6.23 2.58 0.84
CA GLU A 137 7.10 3.58 1.44
C GLU A 137 8.37 3.83 0.61
N LEU A 138 8.94 2.80 -0.02
CA LEU A 138 10.03 2.96 -0.97
C LEU A 138 9.61 3.79 -2.19
N LEU A 139 8.44 3.51 -2.74
CA LEU A 139 7.89 4.22 -3.90
C LEU A 139 7.53 5.66 -3.56
N PHE A 140 6.74 5.86 -2.50
CA PHE A 140 6.19 7.17 -2.14
C PHE A 140 7.21 8.02 -1.40
N ARG A 141 7.79 7.55 -0.29
CA ARG A 141 8.70 8.37 0.53
C ARG A 141 10.10 8.39 -0.05
N GLY A 142 10.63 7.23 -0.44
CA GLY A 142 11.94 7.11 -1.08
C GLY A 142 12.02 7.79 -2.45
N GLY A 143 10.98 7.65 -3.26
CA GLY A 143 10.93 8.17 -4.62
C GLY A 143 10.14 9.46 -4.77
N ALA A 144 8.81 9.39 -4.63
CA ALA A 144 7.90 10.49 -4.98
C ALA A 144 8.03 11.69 -4.04
N THR A 145 7.91 11.51 -2.72
CA THR A 145 8.00 12.60 -1.72
C THR A 145 9.35 13.28 -1.77
N LYS A 146 10.43 12.51 -1.86
CA LYS A 146 11.79 13.05 -2.01
C LYS A 146 11.88 13.97 -3.23
N ALA A 147 11.43 13.52 -4.39
CA ALA A 147 11.45 14.31 -5.63
C ALA A 147 10.53 15.56 -5.57
N LEU A 148 9.43 15.50 -4.78
CA LEU A 148 8.57 16.65 -4.54
C LEU A 148 9.23 17.68 -3.62
N LEU A 149 9.91 17.23 -2.55
CA LEU A 149 10.64 18.10 -1.61
C LEU A 149 11.81 18.84 -2.25
N GLU A 150 12.38 18.33 -3.34
CA GLU A 150 13.41 19.00 -4.12
C GLU A 150 12.88 20.21 -4.94
N ARG A 151 11.55 20.27 -5.16
CA ARG A 151 10.95 21.26 -6.10
C ARG A 151 9.90 22.17 -5.47
N TYR A 152 9.34 21.77 -4.34
CA TYR A 152 8.23 22.48 -3.69
C TYR A 152 8.53 22.73 -2.21
N SER A 153 7.83 23.71 -1.63
CA SER A 153 7.86 23.90 -0.18
C SER A 153 7.41 22.63 0.54
N PRO A 154 7.88 22.37 1.77
CA PRO A 154 7.53 21.16 2.51
C PRO A 154 6.03 20.91 2.62
N ARG A 155 5.24 21.95 2.94
CA ARG A 155 3.78 21.84 3.04
C ARG A 155 3.16 21.35 1.72
N LYS A 156 3.57 21.96 0.59
CA LYS A 156 3.08 21.58 -0.74
C LYS A 156 3.52 20.18 -1.14
N ALA A 157 4.77 19.80 -0.85
CA ALA A 157 5.29 18.47 -1.17
C ALA A 157 4.57 17.38 -0.39
N ILE A 158 4.32 17.58 0.92
CA ILE A 158 3.57 16.67 1.79
C ILE A 158 2.14 16.51 1.27
N PHE A 159 1.44 17.60 1.00
CA PHE A 159 0.06 17.58 0.47
C PHE A 159 -0.02 16.82 -0.86
N LEU A 160 0.86 17.15 -1.82
CA LEU A 160 0.86 16.50 -3.13
C LEU A 160 1.22 15.00 -3.05
N SER A 161 2.16 14.64 -2.16
CA SER A 161 2.49 13.24 -1.91
C SER A 161 1.31 12.47 -1.33
N ALA A 162 0.61 13.04 -0.37
CA ALA A 162 -0.56 12.45 0.25
C ALA A 162 -1.73 12.29 -0.74
N LEU A 163 -1.97 13.31 -1.57
CA LEU A 163 -2.99 13.25 -2.61
C LEU A 163 -2.71 12.12 -3.60
N LEU A 164 -1.46 12.02 -4.06
CA LEU A 164 -1.05 10.94 -4.95
C LEU A 164 -1.14 9.57 -4.29
N PHE A 165 -0.83 9.47 -2.98
CA PHE A 165 -0.95 8.25 -2.21
C PHE A 165 -2.41 7.80 -2.06
N GLY A 166 -3.32 8.72 -1.72
CA GLY A 166 -4.75 8.43 -1.65
C GLY A 166 -5.30 7.95 -3.00
N VAL A 167 -5.07 8.72 -4.08
CA VAL A 167 -5.58 8.37 -5.42
C VAL A 167 -4.99 7.07 -5.94
N PHE A 168 -3.77 6.71 -5.55
CA PHE A 168 -3.12 5.46 -5.94
C PHE A 168 -3.91 4.21 -5.53
N HIS A 169 -4.67 4.27 -4.42
CA HIS A 169 -5.46 3.13 -3.94
C HIS A 169 -6.64 2.77 -4.87
N LEU A 170 -7.08 3.69 -5.75
CA LEU A 170 -8.14 3.48 -6.74
C LEU A 170 -9.48 2.99 -6.18
N ASN A 171 -9.63 2.92 -4.86
CA ASN A 171 -10.81 2.48 -4.14
C ASN A 171 -11.43 3.68 -3.41
N PRO A 172 -12.63 4.14 -3.78
CA PRO A 172 -13.26 5.31 -3.16
C PRO A 172 -13.29 5.27 -1.64
N ALA A 173 -13.62 4.13 -1.03
CA ALA A 173 -13.65 3.94 0.42
C ALA A 173 -12.27 4.19 1.07
N GLN A 174 -11.18 3.86 0.38
CA GLN A 174 -9.82 3.98 0.91
C GLN A 174 -9.16 5.33 0.59
N ILE A 175 -9.57 6.03 -0.49
CA ILE A 175 -8.90 7.26 -0.96
C ILE A 175 -8.76 8.28 0.14
N VAL A 176 -9.82 8.52 0.91
CA VAL A 176 -9.83 9.57 1.95
C VAL A 176 -8.95 9.16 3.12
N ALA A 177 -9.10 7.94 3.63
CA ALA A 177 -8.27 7.42 4.72
C ALA A 177 -6.79 7.38 4.32
N ALA A 178 -6.47 6.86 3.13
CA ALA A 178 -5.12 6.82 2.59
C ALA A 178 -4.53 8.22 2.38
N PHE A 179 -5.33 9.23 2.00
CA PHE A 179 -4.86 10.61 1.92
C PHE A 179 -4.42 11.13 3.29
N PHE A 180 -5.21 10.95 4.35
CA PHE A 180 -4.83 11.40 5.70
C PHE A 180 -3.64 10.61 6.26
N GLY A 181 -3.61 9.29 6.08
CA GLY A 181 -2.44 8.47 6.39
C GLY A 181 -1.21 8.93 5.61
N GLY A 182 -1.39 9.25 4.33
CA GLY A 182 -0.36 9.81 3.45
C GLY A 182 0.22 11.13 3.94
N LEU A 183 -0.60 12.02 4.51
CA LEU A 183 -0.14 13.28 5.13
C LEU A 183 0.76 13.00 6.32
N LEU A 184 0.35 12.11 7.22
CA LEU A 184 1.12 11.73 8.39
C LEU A 184 2.47 11.12 7.97
N LEU A 185 2.46 10.12 7.11
CA LEU A 185 3.68 9.41 6.67
C LEU A 185 4.65 10.34 5.91
N ALA A 186 4.13 11.23 5.04
CA ALA A 186 4.97 12.21 4.34
C ALA A 186 5.55 13.26 5.30
N TRP A 187 4.80 13.66 6.34
CA TRP A 187 5.28 14.55 7.38
C TRP A 187 6.35 13.88 8.25
N VAL A 188 6.16 12.63 8.66
CA VAL A 188 7.16 11.84 9.41
C VAL A 188 8.43 11.73 8.60
N TYR A 189 8.35 11.37 7.32
CA TYR A 189 9.51 11.33 6.43
C TYR A 189 10.22 12.69 6.31
N TYR A 190 9.47 13.76 6.15
CA TYR A 190 10.03 15.11 6.10
C TYR A 190 10.82 15.47 7.36
N ARG A 191 10.31 15.10 8.54
CA ARG A 191 10.91 15.41 9.85
C ARG A 191 12.11 14.52 10.19
N THR A 192 12.03 13.26 9.85
CA THR A 192 13.04 12.26 10.24
C THR A 192 14.09 11.99 9.16
N ARG A 193 13.73 12.23 7.89
CA ARG A 193 14.50 11.82 6.71
C ARG A 193 14.77 10.32 6.66
N SER A 194 14.07 9.52 7.46
CA SER A 194 14.19 8.05 7.51
C SER A 194 12.91 7.39 6.98
N LEU A 195 13.09 6.27 6.29
CA LEU A 195 12.01 5.39 5.84
C LEU A 195 11.53 4.46 6.96
N ILE A 196 12.40 4.13 7.92
CA ILE A 196 12.08 3.14 8.97
C ILE A 196 10.84 3.49 9.77
N PRO A 197 10.68 4.72 10.33
CA PRO A 197 9.45 5.05 11.05
C PRO A 197 8.21 5.04 10.15
N CYS A 198 8.33 5.44 8.88
CA CYS A 198 7.20 5.41 7.95
C CYS A 198 6.76 3.97 7.67
N ILE A 199 7.73 3.09 7.37
CA ILE A 199 7.49 1.65 7.17
C ILE A 199 6.86 1.03 8.41
N LEU A 200 7.35 1.33 9.61
CA LEU A 200 6.82 0.78 10.85
C LEU A 200 5.37 1.24 11.10
N ILE A 201 5.08 2.54 10.99
CA ILE A 201 3.71 3.06 11.12
C ILE A 201 2.77 2.35 10.15
N HIS A 202 3.18 2.22 8.89
CA HIS A 202 2.36 1.65 7.83
C HIS A 202 2.12 0.14 8.05
N ILE A 203 3.16 -0.63 8.41
CA ILE A 203 3.03 -2.06 8.75
C ILE A 203 2.09 -2.24 9.94
N VAL A 204 2.24 -1.44 11.01
CA VAL A 204 1.37 -1.52 12.19
C VAL A 204 -0.07 -1.25 11.81
N ASN A 205 -0.32 -0.17 11.06
CA ASN A 205 -1.66 0.16 10.59
C ASN A 205 -2.30 -1.00 9.80
N ASN A 206 -1.64 -1.48 8.74
CA ASN A 206 -2.21 -2.54 7.91
C ASN A 206 -2.36 -3.87 8.65
N SER A 207 -1.39 -4.20 9.53
CA SER A 207 -1.46 -5.45 10.29
C SER A 207 -2.62 -5.45 11.29
N ILE A 208 -2.85 -4.34 11.98
CA ILE A 208 -3.97 -4.21 12.92
C ILE A 208 -5.30 -4.18 12.16
N SER A 209 -5.42 -3.43 11.07
CA SER A 209 -6.63 -3.41 10.23
C SER A 209 -7.01 -4.81 9.76
N VAL A 210 -6.06 -5.58 9.19
CA VAL A 210 -6.31 -6.96 8.76
C VAL A 210 -6.66 -7.86 9.95
N MET A 211 -5.98 -7.72 11.09
CA MET A 211 -6.31 -8.48 12.29
C MET A 211 -7.74 -8.20 12.77
N LEU A 212 -8.17 -6.94 12.77
CA LEU A 212 -9.53 -6.57 13.16
C LEU A 212 -10.57 -7.13 12.18
N SER A 213 -10.36 -6.98 10.87
CA SER A 213 -11.23 -7.54 9.83
C SER A 213 -11.38 -9.06 9.97
N LEU A 214 -10.30 -9.80 10.19
CA LEU A 214 -10.35 -11.26 10.39
C LEU A 214 -10.98 -11.68 11.72
N THR A 215 -10.93 -10.82 12.75
CA THR A 215 -11.47 -11.15 14.08
C THR A 215 -12.94 -10.77 14.21
N TYR A 216 -13.37 -9.71 13.52
CA TYR A 216 -14.72 -9.13 13.58
C TYR A 216 -15.30 -8.93 12.19
N PRO A 217 -15.51 -10.01 11.40
CA PRO A 217 -15.95 -9.90 10.00
C PRO A 217 -17.32 -9.24 9.84
N ASP A 218 -18.17 -9.27 10.87
CA ASP A 218 -19.53 -8.70 10.85
C ASP A 218 -19.57 -7.22 11.29
N ALA A 219 -18.43 -6.62 11.64
CA ALA A 219 -18.39 -5.22 12.09
C ALA A 219 -18.50 -4.22 10.94
N ASP A 220 -18.30 -4.68 9.69
CA ASP A 220 -18.33 -3.87 8.47
C ASP A 220 -19.67 -3.98 7.71
N THR A 221 -20.66 -4.75 8.24
CA THR A 221 -22.05 -4.88 7.73
C THR A 221 -23.01 -4.01 8.53
#